data_9ef9e2e518ab6e71b96096fe878cf761
#
_entry.id   9ef9e2e518ab6e71b96096fe878cf761
#
_cell.length_a   1.000
_cell.length_b   1.000
_cell.length_c   1.000
_cell.angle_alpha   90.00
_cell.angle_beta   90.00
_cell.angle_gamma   90.00
#
_symmetry.space_group_name_H-M   'P 1'
#
loop_
_entity.id
_entity.type
_entity.pdbx_description
1 polymer ?
#
loop_
_entity_poly.entity_id
_entity_poly.type
_entity_poly.pdbx_seq_one_letter_code
_entity_poly.pdbx_strand_id
1 'polypeptide(L)'
;DNLLTVFVTTSLFALGIIGIILVLLRKARKAEAAAKVAAKDTQKLNDKLEVALKKAEDASLSKTSFLHNMSHDIRTPMNAVLGYAQLMKDELKGKGMPETLEHLEKLQQSGNLLLSIINNVLDMARIESGRMEIDESYTQIEYILQDLFEIFDDEAKKKNIAFNYKMNVEHDHVLIDITKIKEILVNILSNAIKYTPAGGSVMVNVDELPCNEPGYMIVRTSVSDTGIGMSQ
;
A
#
# COMPACT_ATOMS: atom_id res chain seq x y z
N ASP A 1 43.97 19.00 79.02
CA ASP A 1 43.58 19.83 77.86
C ASP A 1 43.38 19.01 76.55
N ASN A 2 44.14 17.93 76.32
CA ASN A 2 44.08 17.16 75.09
C ASN A 2 42.73 16.41 74.87
N LEU A 3 42.12 15.94 75.95
CA LEU A 3 40.87 15.16 75.86
C LEU A 3 39.66 15.99 75.44
N LEU A 4 39.58 17.24 75.91
CA LEU A 4 38.52 18.19 75.57
C LEU A 4 38.64 18.65 74.09
N THR A 5 39.84 18.87 73.61
CA THR A 5 40.11 19.27 72.23
C THR A 5 39.70 18.13 71.26
N VAL A 6 40.06 16.89 71.58
CA VAL A 6 39.63 15.69 70.76
C VAL A 6 38.13 15.55 70.74
N PHE A 7 37.47 15.73 71.91
CA PHE A 7 36.00 15.62 72.00
C PHE A 7 35.29 16.72 71.15
N VAL A 8 35.80 17.96 71.24
CA VAL A 8 35.21 19.09 70.45
C VAL A 8 35.42 18.89 68.93
N THR A 9 36.62 18.46 68.49
CA THR A 9 36.87 18.22 67.08
C THR A 9 36.06 17.05 66.51
N THR A 10 35.92 15.95 67.24
CA THR A 10 35.08 14.80 66.79
C THR A 10 33.61 15.19 66.76
N SER A 11 33.10 15.98 67.70
CA SER A 11 31.71 16.46 67.69
C SER A 11 31.43 17.41 66.51
N LEU A 12 32.33 18.31 66.19
CA LEU A 12 32.22 19.21 65.01
C LEU A 12 32.25 18.42 63.71
N PHE A 13 33.10 17.41 63.62
CA PHE A 13 33.14 16.50 62.44
C PHE A 13 31.84 15.72 62.28
N ALA A 14 31.32 15.16 63.37
CA ALA A 14 30.02 14.45 63.35
C ALA A 14 28.87 15.35 62.93
N LEU A 15 28.82 16.63 63.42
CA LEU A 15 27.82 17.60 62.99
C LEU A 15 27.91 17.94 61.50
N GLY A 16 29.15 18.04 61.01
CA GLY A 16 29.39 18.25 59.56
C GLY A 16 28.85 17.11 58.71
N ILE A 17 29.10 15.84 59.09
CA ILE A 17 28.59 14.67 58.43
C ILE A 17 27.06 14.64 58.45
N ILE A 18 26.44 14.92 59.59
CA ILE A 18 24.98 14.98 59.72
C ILE A 18 24.40 16.04 58.76
N GLY A 19 25.04 17.21 58.70
CA GLY A 19 24.66 18.28 57.77
C GLY A 19 24.69 17.85 56.32
N ILE A 20 25.77 17.17 55.91
CA ILE A 20 25.88 16.63 54.50
C ILE A 20 24.78 15.59 54.24
N ILE A 21 24.57 14.66 55.18
CA ILE A 21 23.52 13.64 55.05
C ILE A 21 22.15 14.28 54.87
N LEU A 22 21.81 15.29 55.68
CA LEU A 22 20.52 15.99 55.58
C LEU A 22 20.34 16.70 54.23
N VAL A 23 21.42 17.31 53.71
CA VAL A 23 21.37 17.93 52.36
C VAL A 23 21.17 16.88 51.27
N LEU A 24 21.85 15.74 51.31
CA LEU A 24 21.69 14.65 50.39
C LEU A 24 20.30 14.06 50.42
N LEU A 25 19.75 13.81 51.62
CA LEU A 25 18.39 13.32 51.81
C LEU A 25 17.34 14.31 51.26
N ARG A 26 17.52 15.61 51.44
CA ARG A 26 16.64 16.64 50.86
C ARG A 26 16.71 16.63 49.35
N LYS A 27 17.94 16.51 48.74
CA LYS A 27 18.08 16.38 47.30
C LYS A 27 17.42 15.09 46.74
N ALA A 28 17.61 13.94 47.41
CA ALA A 28 17.03 12.69 47.02
C ALA A 28 15.48 12.75 47.06
N ARG A 29 14.90 13.32 48.12
CA ARG A 29 13.41 13.48 48.22
C ARG A 29 12.87 14.42 47.12
N LYS A 30 13.57 15.49 46.77
CA LYS A 30 13.17 16.38 45.67
C LYS A 30 13.24 15.68 44.32
N ALA A 31 14.30 14.90 44.07
CA ALA A 31 14.44 14.12 42.86
C ALA A 31 13.34 13.04 42.74
N GLU A 32 13.03 12.34 43.82
CA GLU A 32 11.94 11.36 43.85
C GLU A 32 10.58 11.99 43.57
N ALA A 33 10.29 13.15 44.19
CA ALA A 33 9.04 13.87 43.94
C ALA A 33 8.92 14.33 42.48
N ALA A 34 10.01 14.86 41.91
CA ALA A 34 10.05 15.25 40.50
C ALA A 34 9.86 14.04 39.56
N ALA A 35 10.50 12.90 39.86
CA ALA A 35 10.33 11.67 39.10
C ALA A 35 8.88 11.14 39.15
N LYS A 36 8.22 11.20 40.32
CA LYS A 36 6.81 10.81 40.45
C LYS A 36 5.87 11.71 39.64
N VAL A 37 6.13 13.01 39.57
CA VAL A 37 5.34 13.93 38.74
C VAL A 37 5.55 13.63 37.26
N ALA A 38 6.79 13.48 36.82
CA ALA A 38 7.12 13.14 35.43
C ALA A 38 6.49 11.79 35.01
N ALA A 39 6.56 10.77 35.87
CA ALA A 39 5.93 9.48 35.60
C ALA A 39 4.39 9.61 35.45
N LYS A 40 3.75 10.44 36.29
CA LYS A 40 2.30 10.68 36.21
C LYS A 40 1.91 11.43 34.92
N ASP A 41 2.73 12.39 34.50
CA ASP A 41 2.49 13.14 33.26
C ASP A 41 2.70 12.25 32.04
N THR A 42 3.72 11.38 32.05
CA THR A 42 3.95 10.37 31.00
C THR A 42 2.79 9.41 30.90
N GLN A 43 2.27 8.93 32.04
CA GLN A 43 1.10 8.05 32.06
C GLN A 43 -0.13 8.73 31.44
N LYS A 44 -0.41 9.99 31.85
CA LYS A 44 -1.53 10.75 31.25
C LYS A 44 -1.38 10.96 29.75
N LEU A 45 -0.14 11.15 29.25
CA LEU A 45 0.12 11.30 27.83
C LEU A 45 -0.12 9.99 27.09
N ASN A 46 0.34 8.86 27.65
CA ASN A 46 0.09 7.54 27.10
C ASN A 46 -1.41 7.23 27.01
N ASP A 47 -2.17 7.51 28.08
CA ASP A 47 -3.63 7.29 28.10
C ASP A 47 -4.33 8.13 27.01
N LYS A 48 -3.89 9.38 26.80
CA LYS A 48 -4.43 10.23 25.72
C LYS A 48 -4.04 9.71 24.33
N LEU A 49 -2.82 9.21 24.17
CA LEU A 49 -2.33 8.64 22.92
C LEU A 49 -3.12 7.38 22.57
N GLU A 50 -3.35 6.51 23.52
CA GLU A 50 -4.15 5.28 23.32
C GLU A 50 -5.59 5.60 22.88
N VAL A 51 -6.23 6.58 23.53
CA VAL A 51 -7.57 7.05 23.12
C VAL A 51 -7.58 7.66 21.72
N ALA A 52 -6.54 8.43 21.37
CA ALA A 52 -6.43 9.04 20.05
C ALA A 52 -6.18 7.99 18.96
N LEU A 53 -5.31 6.99 19.23
CA LEU A 53 -5.05 5.87 18.33
C LEU A 53 -6.33 5.09 18.07
N LYS A 54 -7.06 4.70 19.13
CA LYS A 54 -8.32 3.98 19.00
C LYS A 54 -9.35 4.75 18.16
N LYS A 55 -9.49 6.04 18.37
CA LYS A 55 -10.39 6.88 17.57
C LYS A 55 -9.96 6.93 16.10
N ALA A 56 -8.66 7.01 15.81
CA ALA A 56 -8.15 7.00 14.45
C ALA A 56 -8.39 5.65 13.76
N GLU A 57 -8.18 4.54 14.48
CA GLU A 57 -8.51 3.20 14.00
C GLU A 57 -10.00 3.04 13.71
N ASP A 58 -10.87 3.41 14.64
CA ASP A 58 -12.33 3.32 14.47
C ASP A 58 -12.81 4.17 13.28
N ALA A 59 -12.24 5.36 13.08
CA ALA A 59 -12.55 6.22 11.95
C ALA A 59 -12.08 5.60 10.61
N SER A 60 -10.89 4.99 10.59
CA SER A 60 -10.35 4.29 9.42
C SER A 60 -11.21 3.07 9.06
N LEU A 61 -11.63 2.30 10.06
CA LEU A 61 -12.52 1.15 9.89
C LEU A 61 -13.88 1.55 9.31
N SER A 62 -14.47 2.62 9.86
CA SER A 62 -15.75 3.16 9.39
C SER A 62 -15.66 3.65 7.94
N LYS A 63 -14.56 4.36 7.58
CA LYS A 63 -14.29 4.82 6.21
C LYS A 63 -14.21 3.64 5.24
N THR A 64 -13.47 2.59 5.58
CA THR A 64 -13.29 1.41 4.73
C THR A 64 -14.61 0.64 4.55
N SER A 65 -15.37 0.45 5.63
CA SER A 65 -16.68 -0.21 5.58
C SER A 65 -17.69 0.59 4.74
N PHE A 66 -17.71 1.91 4.90
CA PHE A 66 -18.57 2.80 4.09
C PHE A 66 -18.25 2.70 2.60
N LEU A 67 -16.97 2.77 2.23
CA LEU A 67 -16.54 2.66 0.84
C LEU A 67 -16.86 1.28 0.26
N HIS A 68 -16.68 0.21 1.03
CA HIS A 68 -17.04 -1.14 0.61
C HIS A 68 -18.53 -1.27 0.28
N ASN A 69 -19.40 -0.79 1.18
CA ASN A 69 -20.84 -0.84 0.98
C ASN A 69 -21.27 0.01 -0.23
N MET A 70 -20.72 1.23 -0.34
CA MET A 70 -21.00 2.08 -1.50
C MET A 70 -20.57 1.48 -2.82
N SER A 71 -19.44 0.77 -2.86
CA SER A 71 -19.03 0.08 -4.08
C SER A 71 -20.01 -0.99 -4.50
N HIS A 72 -20.47 -1.80 -3.56
CA HIS A 72 -21.48 -2.83 -3.84
C HIS A 72 -22.77 -2.20 -4.39
N ASP A 73 -23.22 -1.11 -3.74
CA ASP A 73 -24.46 -0.41 -4.09
C ASP A 73 -24.37 0.33 -5.43
N ILE A 74 -23.17 0.72 -5.87
CA ILE A 74 -22.93 1.31 -7.19
C ILE A 74 -22.69 0.24 -8.24
N ARG A 75 -21.96 -0.85 -7.91
CA ARG A 75 -21.64 -1.93 -8.86
C ARG A 75 -22.90 -2.62 -9.39
N THR A 76 -23.88 -2.86 -8.52
CA THR A 76 -25.11 -3.57 -8.89
C THR A 76 -25.90 -2.85 -9.99
N PRO A 77 -26.30 -1.56 -9.87
CA PRO A 77 -27.00 -0.85 -10.94
C PRO A 77 -26.11 -0.62 -12.17
N MET A 78 -24.80 -0.43 -11.99
CA MET A 78 -23.88 -0.27 -13.12
C MET A 78 -23.78 -1.53 -13.96
N ASN A 79 -23.68 -2.72 -13.34
CA ASN A 79 -23.69 -3.98 -14.07
C ASN A 79 -25.01 -4.20 -14.82
N ALA A 80 -26.14 -3.75 -14.27
CA ALA A 80 -27.42 -3.80 -14.99
C ALA A 80 -27.39 -2.87 -16.22
N VAL A 81 -26.91 -1.62 -16.10
CA VAL A 81 -26.76 -0.69 -17.22
C VAL A 81 -25.87 -1.27 -18.32
N LEU A 82 -24.72 -1.81 -17.95
CA LEU A 82 -23.79 -2.45 -18.89
C LEU A 82 -24.41 -3.68 -19.56
N GLY A 83 -25.15 -4.49 -18.80
CA GLY A 83 -25.85 -5.66 -19.32
C GLY A 83 -26.92 -5.27 -20.34
N TYR A 84 -27.75 -4.26 -20.05
CA TYR A 84 -28.73 -3.77 -21.01
C TYR A 84 -28.08 -3.16 -22.25
N ALA A 85 -27.00 -2.39 -22.10
CA ALA A 85 -26.24 -1.85 -23.23
C ALA A 85 -25.69 -2.97 -24.13
N GLN A 86 -25.22 -4.07 -23.53
CA GLN A 86 -24.75 -5.25 -24.28
C GLN A 86 -25.90 -5.94 -25.03
N LEU A 87 -27.04 -6.16 -24.38
CA LEU A 87 -28.23 -6.74 -25.03
C LEU A 87 -28.71 -5.89 -26.22
N MET A 88 -28.78 -4.56 -26.05
CA MET A 88 -29.14 -3.64 -27.14
C MET A 88 -28.13 -3.70 -28.28
N LYS A 89 -26.83 -3.77 -27.98
CA LYS A 89 -25.76 -3.92 -28.98
C LYS A 89 -25.93 -5.19 -29.80
N ASP A 90 -26.22 -6.31 -29.14
CA ASP A 90 -26.43 -7.61 -29.79
C ASP A 90 -27.69 -7.61 -30.64
N GLU A 91 -28.81 -7.01 -30.16
CA GLU A 91 -30.03 -6.85 -30.91
C GLU A 91 -29.91 -5.96 -32.17
N LEU A 92 -29.05 -4.94 -32.10
CA LEU A 92 -28.87 -3.98 -33.20
C LEU A 92 -27.78 -4.41 -34.19
N LYS A 93 -27.01 -5.44 -33.84
CA LYS A 93 -25.96 -5.96 -34.72
C LYS A 93 -26.52 -6.43 -36.08
N GLY A 94 -26.03 -5.84 -37.15
CA GLY A 94 -26.49 -6.13 -38.52
C GLY A 94 -27.76 -5.37 -38.95
N LYS A 95 -28.37 -4.53 -38.12
CA LYS A 95 -29.57 -3.75 -38.46
C LYS A 95 -29.30 -2.40 -39.12
N GLY A 96 -28.05 -2.09 -39.47
CA GLY A 96 -27.70 -0.85 -40.17
C GLY A 96 -27.77 0.42 -39.32
N MET A 97 -27.55 0.32 -38.01
CA MET A 97 -27.58 1.45 -37.06
C MET A 97 -26.19 1.71 -36.46
N PRO A 98 -25.19 2.14 -37.25
CA PRO A 98 -23.80 2.30 -36.78
C PRO A 98 -23.65 3.35 -35.69
N GLU A 99 -24.38 4.46 -35.74
CA GLU A 99 -24.33 5.53 -34.74
C GLU A 99 -24.84 5.02 -33.37
N THR A 100 -25.91 4.25 -33.35
CA THR A 100 -26.45 3.68 -32.11
C THR A 100 -25.48 2.68 -31.50
N LEU A 101 -24.83 1.85 -32.32
CA LEU A 101 -23.80 0.93 -31.85
C LEU A 101 -22.59 1.66 -31.27
N GLU A 102 -22.14 2.75 -31.90
CA GLU A 102 -21.06 3.59 -31.37
C GLU A 102 -21.44 4.21 -30.01
N HIS A 103 -22.69 4.72 -29.87
CA HIS A 103 -23.16 5.25 -28.60
C HIS A 103 -23.20 4.19 -27.49
N LEU A 104 -23.62 2.97 -27.81
CA LEU A 104 -23.62 1.85 -26.85
C LEU A 104 -22.20 1.44 -26.45
N GLU A 105 -21.24 1.48 -27.37
CA GLU A 105 -19.83 1.24 -27.06
C GLU A 105 -19.26 2.29 -26.13
N LYS A 106 -19.53 3.56 -26.38
CA LYS A 106 -19.13 4.67 -25.49
C LYS A 106 -19.75 4.57 -24.10
N LEU A 107 -21.01 4.14 -24.01
CA LEU A 107 -21.71 3.91 -22.75
C LEU A 107 -21.06 2.77 -21.97
N GLN A 108 -20.75 1.65 -22.63
CA GLN A 108 -20.05 0.53 -22.02
C GLN A 108 -18.65 0.92 -21.53
N GLN A 109 -17.89 1.65 -22.35
CA GLN A 109 -16.57 2.15 -21.97
C GLN A 109 -16.64 3.05 -20.73
N SER A 110 -17.61 3.98 -20.71
CA SER A 110 -17.79 4.90 -19.57
C SER A 110 -18.21 4.15 -18.30
N GLY A 111 -19.08 3.17 -18.41
CA GLY A 111 -19.51 2.35 -17.27
C GLY A 111 -18.38 1.48 -16.71
N ASN A 112 -17.58 0.88 -17.57
CA ASN A 112 -16.41 0.10 -17.16
C ASN A 112 -15.35 0.99 -16.50
N LEU A 113 -15.15 2.21 -17.01
CA LEU A 113 -14.25 3.19 -16.40
C LEU A 113 -14.72 3.57 -15.00
N LEU A 114 -16.01 3.82 -14.81
CA LEU A 114 -16.57 4.15 -13.50
C LEU A 114 -16.39 3.00 -12.50
N LEU A 115 -16.65 1.77 -12.91
CA LEU A 115 -16.43 0.59 -12.07
C LEU A 115 -14.94 0.43 -11.69
N SER A 116 -14.03 0.69 -12.64
CA SER A 116 -12.58 0.67 -12.37
C SER A 116 -12.19 1.72 -11.33
N ILE A 117 -12.68 2.96 -11.45
CA ILE A 117 -12.40 4.03 -10.49
C ILE A 117 -12.91 3.63 -9.09
N ILE A 118 -14.11 3.09 -8.99
CA ILE A 118 -14.68 2.66 -7.71
C ILE A 118 -13.84 1.55 -7.08
N ASN A 119 -13.44 0.55 -7.85
CA ASN A 119 -12.59 -0.53 -7.37
C ASN A 119 -11.23 0.00 -6.89
N ASN A 120 -10.60 0.92 -7.63
CA ASN A 120 -9.34 1.54 -7.23
C ASN A 120 -9.45 2.31 -5.90
N VAL A 121 -10.54 3.05 -5.70
CA VAL A 121 -10.79 3.77 -4.42
C VAL A 121 -10.96 2.79 -3.27
N LEU A 122 -11.62 1.66 -3.51
CA LEU A 122 -11.79 0.61 -2.49
C LEU A 122 -10.47 -0.06 -2.14
N ASP A 123 -9.69 -0.44 -3.14
CA ASP A 123 -8.40 -1.09 -2.93
C ASP A 123 -7.47 -0.14 -2.17
N MET A 124 -7.46 1.15 -2.51
CA MET A 124 -6.73 2.17 -1.75
C MET A 124 -7.18 2.23 -0.28
N ALA A 125 -8.48 2.21 -0.02
CA ALA A 125 -9.00 2.22 1.35
C ALA A 125 -8.64 0.94 2.13
N ARG A 126 -8.60 -0.24 1.46
CA ARG A 126 -8.16 -1.50 2.07
C ARG A 126 -6.67 -1.48 2.38
N ILE A 127 -5.85 -0.94 1.48
CA ILE A 127 -4.40 -0.77 1.69
C ILE A 127 -4.14 0.17 2.87
N GLU A 128 -4.76 1.38 2.89
CA GLU A 128 -4.61 2.36 3.96
C GLU A 128 -5.00 1.81 5.34
N SER A 129 -6.01 0.95 5.38
CA SER A 129 -6.47 0.32 6.63
C SER A 129 -5.72 -0.95 7.02
N GLY A 130 -4.74 -1.39 6.22
CA GLY A 130 -3.99 -2.65 6.43
C GLY A 130 -4.85 -3.91 6.30
N ARG A 131 -6.00 -3.83 5.62
CA ARG A 131 -6.97 -4.93 5.47
C ARG A 131 -6.98 -5.55 4.08
N MET A 132 -5.98 -5.24 3.28
CA MET A 132 -5.84 -5.91 2.00
C MET A 132 -5.46 -7.36 2.25
N GLU A 133 -6.35 -8.28 1.90
CA GLU A 133 -6.11 -9.71 1.93
C GLU A 133 -5.39 -10.10 0.64
N ILE A 134 -4.36 -10.93 0.77
CA ILE A 134 -3.61 -11.51 -0.34
C ILE A 134 -4.06 -12.96 -0.47
N ASP A 135 -4.60 -13.32 -1.62
CA ASP A 135 -5.07 -14.67 -1.93
C ASP A 135 -3.99 -15.43 -2.70
N GLU A 136 -3.06 -16.02 -1.95
CA GLU A 136 -1.91 -16.73 -2.51
C GLU A 136 -2.32 -18.10 -3.03
N SER A 137 -1.89 -18.41 -4.24
CA SER A 137 -2.05 -19.71 -4.88
C SER A 137 -0.75 -20.20 -5.50
N TYR A 138 -0.55 -21.53 -5.52
CA TYR A 138 0.60 -22.14 -6.17
C TYR A 138 0.46 -22.04 -7.67
N THR A 139 1.35 -21.30 -8.32
CA THR A 139 1.15 -20.81 -9.68
C THR A 139 2.44 -20.92 -10.51
N GLN A 140 2.30 -21.27 -11.77
CA GLN A 140 3.38 -21.22 -12.75
C GLN A 140 3.43 -19.80 -13.35
N ILE A 141 4.39 -19.02 -12.88
CA ILE A 141 4.47 -17.57 -13.19
C ILE A 141 4.78 -17.31 -14.67
N GLU A 142 5.66 -18.12 -15.28
CA GLU A 142 6.06 -17.93 -16.67
C GLU A 142 4.87 -18.03 -17.63
N TYR A 143 4.09 -19.08 -17.52
CA TYR A 143 2.92 -19.30 -18.35
C TYR A 143 1.90 -18.15 -18.27
N ILE A 144 1.64 -17.67 -17.05
CA ILE A 144 0.64 -16.62 -16.82
C ILE A 144 1.11 -15.25 -17.31
N LEU A 145 2.40 -14.95 -17.17
CA LEU A 145 2.97 -13.70 -17.70
C LEU A 145 3.04 -13.74 -19.23
N GLN A 146 3.31 -14.90 -19.83
CA GLN A 146 3.33 -15.08 -21.26
C GLN A 146 1.98 -14.77 -21.89
N ASP A 147 0.90 -15.36 -21.38
CA ASP A 147 -0.47 -15.06 -21.83
C ASP A 147 -0.79 -13.56 -21.75
N LEU A 148 -0.37 -12.90 -20.65
CA LEU A 148 -0.58 -11.47 -20.48
C LEU A 148 0.20 -10.65 -21.52
N PHE A 149 1.46 -10.99 -21.77
CA PHE A 149 2.31 -10.26 -22.72
C PHE A 149 1.85 -10.44 -24.15
N GLU A 150 1.31 -11.60 -24.54
CA GLU A 150 0.71 -11.82 -25.85
C GLU A 150 -0.48 -10.89 -26.12
N ILE A 151 -1.34 -10.67 -25.11
CA ILE A 151 -2.45 -9.72 -25.20
C ILE A 151 -1.93 -8.30 -25.48
N PHE A 152 -0.89 -7.87 -24.76
CA PHE A 152 -0.31 -6.54 -24.93
C PHE A 152 0.50 -6.39 -26.22
N ASP A 153 1.12 -7.45 -26.72
CA ASP A 153 1.79 -7.46 -28.02
C ASP A 153 0.78 -7.20 -29.16
N ASP A 154 -0.39 -7.83 -29.09
CA ASP A 154 -1.46 -7.60 -30.07
C ASP A 154 -2.03 -6.17 -29.99
N GLU A 155 -2.13 -5.60 -28.80
CA GLU A 155 -2.56 -4.21 -28.62
C GLU A 155 -1.51 -3.23 -29.15
N ALA A 156 -0.23 -3.48 -28.89
CA ALA A 156 0.88 -2.68 -29.37
C ALA A 156 0.99 -2.72 -30.90
N LYS A 157 0.82 -3.88 -31.54
CA LYS A 157 0.79 -4.03 -32.99
C LYS A 157 -0.29 -3.17 -33.63
N LYS A 158 -1.50 -3.11 -33.07
CA LYS A 158 -2.59 -2.24 -33.56
C LYS A 158 -2.21 -0.76 -33.55
N LYS A 159 -1.32 -0.34 -32.65
CA LYS A 159 -0.81 1.03 -32.53
C LYS A 159 0.51 1.26 -33.25
N ASN A 160 1.05 0.25 -33.95
CA ASN A 160 2.37 0.29 -34.59
C ASN A 160 3.49 0.57 -33.57
N ILE A 161 3.46 -0.08 -32.39
CA ILE A 161 4.46 -0.01 -31.33
C ILE A 161 5.20 -1.36 -31.29
N ALA A 162 6.53 -1.35 -31.22
CA ALA A 162 7.32 -2.55 -31.01
C ALA A 162 7.25 -3.00 -29.55
N PHE A 163 6.60 -4.12 -29.29
CA PHE A 163 6.52 -4.72 -27.96
C PHE A 163 7.47 -5.92 -27.88
N ASN A 164 8.31 -5.94 -26.86
CA ASN A 164 9.22 -7.06 -26.63
C ASN A 164 9.25 -7.40 -25.16
N TYR A 165 9.46 -8.68 -24.83
CA TYR A 165 9.66 -9.11 -23.46
C TYR A 165 10.77 -10.15 -23.34
N LYS A 166 11.38 -10.22 -22.16
CA LYS A 166 12.35 -11.25 -21.76
C LYS A 166 12.02 -11.73 -20.37
N MET A 167 12.12 -13.03 -20.17
CA MET A 167 11.95 -13.65 -18.87
C MET A 167 13.20 -14.48 -18.54
N ASN A 168 13.81 -14.19 -17.40
CA ASN A 168 14.97 -14.88 -16.85
C ASN A 168 14.60 -15.31 -15.42
N VAL A 169 13.73 -16.31 -15.32
CA VAL A 169 13.23 -16.87 -14.06
C VAL A 169 13.63 -18.33 -14.01
N GLU A 170 14.36 -18.74 -12.96
CA GLU A 170 14.81 -20.11 -12.76
C GLU A 170 13.74 -20.94 -12.07
N HIS A 171 13.05 -20.34 -11.08
CA HIS A 171 11.98 -20.97 -10.31
C HIS A 171 10.63 -20.46 -10.77
N ASP A 172 9.96 -21.21 -11.64
CA ASP A 172 8.69 -20.75 -12.25
C ASP A 172 7.42 -21.08 -11.44
N HIS A 173 7.52 -21.98 -10.46
CA HIS A 173 6.41 -22.35 -9.57
C HIS A 173 6.52 -21.63 -8.24
N VAL A 174 5.59 -20.72 -7.97
CA VAL A 174 5.62 -19.82 -6.83
C VAL A 174 4.25 -19.72 -6.14
N LEU A 175 4.27 -19.38 -4.86
CA LEU A 175 3.08 -19.06 -4.08
C LEU A 175 2.87 -17.55 -4.13
N ILE A 176 1.88 -17.10 -4.90
CA ILE A 176 1.60 -15.66 -5.12
C ILE A 176 0.10 -15.41 -5.32
N ASP A 177 -0.34 -14.18 -5.08
CA ASP A 177 -1.62 -13.68 -5.57
C ASP A 177 -1.47 -13.22 -7.02
N ILE A 178 -1.74 -14.13 -7.95
CA ILE A 178 -1.60 -13.87 -9.38
C ILE A 178 -2.56 -12.79 -9.89
N THR A 179 -3.73 -12.66 -9.25
CA THR A 179 -4.71 -11.65 -9.63
C THR A 179 -4.16 -10.26 -9.38
N LYS A 180 -3.53 -10.04 -8.22
CA LYS A 180 -2.90 -8.76 -7.88
C LYS A 180 -1.67 -8.48 -8.74
N ILE A 181 -0.86 -9.48 -9.04
CA ILE A 181 0.28 -9.31 -9.95
C ILE A 181 -0.19 -8.92 -11.35
N LYS A 182 -1.20 -9.61 -11.90
CA LYS A 182 -1.80 -9.24 -13.20
C LYS A 182 -2.36 -7.82 -13.19
N GLU A 183 -3.06 -7.42 -12.14
CA GLU A 183 -3.64 -6.08 -12.00
C GLU A 183 -2.54 -4.99 -12.03
N ILE A 184 -1.43 -5.19 -11.32
CA ILE A 184 -0.28 -4.29 -11.34
C ILE A 184 0.31 -4.20 -12.75
N LEU A 185 0.56 -5.33 -13.38
CA LEU A 185 1.19 -5.38 -14.71
C LEU A 185 0.29 -4.77 -15.79
N VAL A 186 -1.02 -5.06 -15.77
CA VAL A 186 -2.00 -4.45 -16.68
C VAL A 186 -1.96 -2.93 -16.56
N ASN A 187 -1.94 -2.38 -15.35
CA ASN A 187 -1.87 -0.94 -15.13
C ASN A 187 -0.59 -0.32 -15.69
N ILE A 188 0.55 -0.96 -15.50
CA ILE A 188 1.83 -0.46 -15.99
C ILE A 188 1.93 -0.58 -17.53
N LEU A 189 1.60 -1.75 -18.09
CA LEU A 189 1.71 -2.03 -19.52
C LEU A 189 0.72 -1.21 -20.35
N SER A 190 -0.53 -1.05 -19.86
CA SER A 190 -1.51 -0.20 -20.52
C SER A 190 -1.07 1.27 -20.56
N ASN A 191 -0.44 1.76 -19.49
CA ASN A 191 0.16 3.10 -19.48
C ASN A 191 1.32 3.21 -20.45
N ALA A 192 2.24 2.25 -20.46
CA ALA A 192 3.37 2.23 -21.40
C ALA A 192 2.90 2.29 -22.86
N ILE A 193 1.93 1.45 -23.25
CA ILE A 193 1.38 1.45 -24.63
C ILE A 193 0.56 2.71 -24.91
N LYS A 194 -0.18 3.22 -23.91
CA LYS A 194 -1.01 4.42 -24.07
C LYS A 194 -0.17 5.67 -24.39
N TYR A 195 0.94 5.83 -23.70
CA TYR A 195 1.77 7.04 -23.77
C TYR A 195 2.95 6.92 -24.75
N THR A 196 3.13 5.76 -25.37
CA THR A 196 4.11 5.58 -26.44
C THR A 196 3.48 5.93 -27.80
N PRO A 197 4.09 6.81 -28.58
CA PRO A 197 3.62 7.13 -29.93
C PRO A 197 3.85 5.96 -30.91
N ALA A 198 3.13 5.97 -32.03
CA ALA A 198 3.34 5.03 -33.11
C ALA A 198 4.81 5.08 -33.61
N GLY A 199 5.40 3.93 -33.85
CA GLY A 199 6.83 3.78 -34.18
C GLY A 199 7.76 3.70 -32.96
N GLY A 200 7.22 3.87 -31.74
CA GLY A 200 7.96 3.68 -30.48
C GLY A 200 8.10 2.22 -30.08
N SER A 201 8.65 2.00 -28.88
CA SER A 201 8.87 0.66 -28.36
C SER A 201 8.56 0.56 -26.86
N VAL A 202 8.12 -0.63 -26.45
CA VAL A 202 7.94 -1.04 -25.06
C VAL A 202 8.74 -2.33 -24.84
N MET A 203 9.56 -2.36 -23.79
CA MET A 203 10.37 -3.51 -23.40
C MET A 203 10.02 -3.92 -21.98
N VAL A 204 9.72 -5.19 -21.78
CA VAL A 204 9.46 -5.79 -20.46
C VAL A 204 10.57 -6.78 -20.14
N ASN A 205 11.20 -6.63 -18.97
CA ASN A 205 12.14 -7.62 -18.47
C ASN A 205 11.63 -8.15 -17.13
N VAL A 206 11.62 -9.45 -16.99
CA VAL A 206 11.30 -10.16 -15.76
C VAL A 206 12.52 -10.96 -15.36
N ASP A 207 13.17 -10.56 -14.28
CA ASP A 207 14.41 -11.17 -13.79
C ASP A 207 14.21 -11.70 -12.39
N GLU A 208 14.63 -12.94 -12.16
CA GLU A 208 14.84 -13.46 -10.82
C GLU A 208 16.15 -12.91 -10.25
N LEU A 209 16.08 -12.36 -9.04
CA LEU A 209 17.24 -11.80 -8.35
C LEU A 209 17.68 -12.74 -7.21
N PRO A 210 18.98 -12.72 -6.84
CA PRO A 210 19.46 -13.48 -5.69
C PRO A 210 18.65 -13.13 -4.42
N CYS A 211 18.18 -14.17 -3.72
CA CYS A 211 17.48 -14.07 -2.44
C CYS A 211 18.22 -14.89 -1.38
N ASN A 212 18.53 -14.27 -0.23
CA ASN A 212 19.21 -14.94 0.87
C ASN A 212 18.24 -15.62 1.85
N GLU A 213 16.94 -15.43 1.67
CA GLU A 213 15.91 -15.99 2.54
C GLU A 213 15.43 -17.34 2.00
N PRO A 214 15.64 -18.45 2.74
CA PRO A 214 15.24 -19.78 2.28
C PRO A 214 13.73 -19.88 2.03
N GLY A 215 13.33 -20.41 0.87
CA GLY A 215 11.93 -20.57 0.48
C GLY A 215 11.30 -19.31 -0.13
N TYR A 216 12.06 -18.24 -0.30
CA TYR A 216 11.62 -17.02 -0.97
C TYR A 216 12.43 -16.76 -2.23
N MET A 217 11.80 -16.08 -3.19
CA MET A 217 12.47 -15.55 -4.38
C MET A 217 12.16 -14.07 -4.54
N ILE A 218 13.05 -13.35 -5.20
CA ILE A 218 12.83 -11.96 -5.56
C ILE A 218 12.67 -11.88 -7.08
N VAL A 219 11.52 -11.44 -7.57
CA VAL A 219 11.29 -11.18 -8.98
C VAL A 219 11.23 -9.67 -9.20
N ARG A 220 12.06 -9.20 -10.13
CA ARG A 220 12.04 -7.82 -10.58
C ARG A 220 11.45 -7.73 -11.97
N THR A 221 10.31 -7.05 -12.11
CA THR A 221 9.74 -6.69 -13.40
C THR A 221 10.08 -5.24 -13.74
N SER A 222 10.66 -5.02 -14.89
CA SER A 222 11.03 -3.69 -15.40
C SER A 222 10.30 -3.45 -16.72
N VAL A 223 9.58 -2.34 -16.83
CA VAL A 223 8.91 -1.90 -18.05
C VAL A 223 9.57 -0.59 -18.50
N SER A 224 10.08 -0.57 -19.72
CA SER A 224 10.69 0.61 -20.32
C SER A 224 9.95 0.96 -21.60
N ASP A 225 9.58 2.21 -21.76
CA ASP A 225 8.89 2.73 -22.92
C ASP A 225 9.65 3.94 -23.53
N THR A 226 9.37 4.23 -24.78
CA THR A 226 9.89 5.42 -25.50
C THR A 226 8.83 6.51 -25.63
N GLY A 227 7.92 6.57 -24.66
CA GLY A 227 6.80 7.51 -24.61
C GLY A 227 7.21 8.95 -24.26
N ILE A 228 6.19 9.77 -23.99
CA ILE A 228 6.35 11.20 -23.66
C ILE A 228 7.05 11.46 -22.34
N GLY A 229 7.24 10.42 -21.49
CA GLY A 229 7.79 10.55 -20.16
C GLY A 229 6.85 11.25 -19.18
N MET A 230 7.35 11.46 -17.95
CA MET A 230 6.66 12.18 -16.88
C MET A 230 7.48 13.42 -16.52
N SER A 231 6.80 14.57 -16.32
CA SER A 231 7.45 15.77 -15.76
C SER A 231 7.90 15.49 -14.32
N GLN A 232 9.09 15.96 -13.98
CA GLN A 232 9.57 15.94 -12.60
C GLN A 232 8.78 16.89 -11.71
#